data_8dd89b58de5af34c30669adc1a1d6e56
#
_entry.id   8dd89b58de5af34c30669adc1a1d6e56
#
_cell.length_a   1.000
_cell.length_b   1.000
_cell.length_c   1.000
_cell.angle_alpha   90.00
_cell.angle_beta   90.00
_cell.angle_gamma   90.00
#
_symmetry.space_group_name_H-M   'P 1'
#
loop_
_entity.id
_entity.type
_entity.pdbx_description
1 polymer ?
#
loop_
_entity_poly.entity_id
_entity_poly.type
_entity_poly.pdbx_seq_one_letter_code
_entity_poly.pdbx_strand_id
1 'polypeptide(L)'
;MIAVAAAGLFAATEADACTGIYLTAQDGSRVAARTVEWAATPMQCGYVVSPRGHVHQSFTPTGENGMKYTGVYGYVGIYTEYEPFIVEGVNETGLAAGLFFFPNYGEYAPYDKTADAKTICDMQFVSWVLSQFSTIDQVKDAMSRINLVTLDSKIGAVHWRIIEPSGRMVVLEIVGGVPHFYENQLGVLTNAPGFKWHLTNLNNYINMEPGSAADQTLKPGITLQPLGHGSGMLGLPGDFTSPSRFVRATFFQTTSPTWATGRETVVQAFHILNNFDIPIGSQHAKADIPKGLPSATQFTSVTDQTALKMYYRTAWNSNIRCIDLMSIDFHKVKYQSHPLDKTQEQPVEMIKIN
;
A
#
# COMPACT_ATOMS: atom_id res chain seq x y z
N MET A 1 -31.78 4.86 0.91
CA MET A 1 -31.36 5.88 -0.07
C MET A 1 -29.87 6.24 0.11
N ILE A 2 -28.98 5.23 0.19
CA ILE A 2 -27.51 5.41 0.31
C ILE A 2 -26.79 4.94 -1.00
N ALA A 3 -27.51 4.30 -1.91
CA ALA A 3 -26.95 3.77 -3.16
C ALA A 3 -26.56 4.84 -4.22
N VAL A 4 -26.76 6.13 -3.97
CA VAL A 4 -26.56 7.20 -4.97
C VAL A 4 -25.23 7.96 -4.77
N ALA A 5 -24.60 7.85 -3.61
CA ALA A 5 -23.35 8.58 -3.33
C ALA A 5 -22.10 7.86 -3.86
N ALA A 6 -22.13 6.56 -4.11
CA ALA A 6 -20.96 5.82 -4.63
C ALA A 6 -20.80 5.93 -6.15
N ALA A 7 -21.81 6.29 -6.90
CA ALA A 7 -21.79 6.31 -8.37
C ALA A 7 -21.12 7.54 -8.99
N GLY A 8 -20.70 8.54 -8.21
CA GLY A 8 -20.08 9.77 -8.70
C GLY A 8 -18.55 9.84 -8.57
N LEU A 9 -17.93 8.89 -7.90
CA LEU A 9 -16.56 9.02 -7.41
C LEU A 9 -15.47 8.42 -8.33
N PHE A 10 -15.81 7.65 -9.37
CA PHE A 10 -14.81 6.84 -10.07
C PHE A 10 -14.81 7.00 -11.59
N ALA A 11 -14.96 8.20 -12.09
CA ALA A 11 -14.83 8.47 -13.53
C ALA A 11 -13.40 8.88 -13.97
N ALA A 12 -12.37 8.39 -13.29
CA ALA A 12 -10.99 8.70 -13.66
C ALA A 12 -10.18 7.42 -13.85
N THR A 13 -9.99 7.02 -15.09
CA THR A 13 -9.26 5.81 -15.51
C THR A 13 -7.74 5.95 -15.50
N GLU A 14 -7.12 6.99 -14.95
CA GLU A 14 -5.72 7.30 -15.28
C GLU A 14 -4.74 7.58 -14.15
N ALA A 15 -5.05 7.48 -12.86
CA ALA A 15 -4.09 7.97 -11.88
C ALA A 15 -3.99 7.23 -10.54
N ASP A 16 -4.32 5.95 -10.50
CA ASP A 16 -4.19 5.16 -9.29
C ASP A 16 -2.85 4.45 -9.26
N ALA A 17 -1.97 4.94 -8.39
CA ALA A 17 -0.67 4.35 -8.18
C ALA A 17 -0.49 3.98 -6.71
N CYS A 18 0.19 2.89 -6.45
CA CYS A 18 0.57 2.44 -5.11
C CYS A 18 1.95 1.83 -5.19
N THR A 19 2.81 2.11 -4.19
CA THR A 19 4.13 1.49 -4.11
C THR A 19 4.34 0.95 -2.71
N GLY A 20 4.52 -0.37 -2.58
CA GLY A 20 4.79 -1.06 -1.33
C GLY A 20 6.22 -1.59 -1.28
N ILE A 21 6.87 -1.47 -0.13
CA ILE A 21 8.20 -2.00 0.18
C ILE A 21 8.17 -2.74 1.52
N TYR A 22 9.21 -3.53 1.76
CA TYR A 22 9.38 -4.26 3.01
C TYR A 22 10.85 -4.36 3.40
N LEU A 23 11.19 -3.89 4.59
CA LEU A 23 12.55 -3.82 5.11
C LEU A 23 12.69 -4.64 6.40
N THR A 24 13.90 -5.12 6.65
CA THR A 24 14.27 -5.80 7.88
C THR A 24 15.45 -5.11 8.52
N ALA A 25 15.40 -4.83 9.83
CA ALA A 25 16.50 -4.30 10.59
C ALA A 25 17.44 -5.42 11.13
N GLN A 26 18.63 -5.04 11.61
CA GLN A 26 19.60 -5.98 12.20
C GLN A 26 19.07 -6.58 13.52
N ASP A 27 18.28 -5.81 14.28
CA ASP A 27 17.63 -6.29 15.51
C ASP A 27 16.44 -7.25 15.25
N GLY A 28 16.17 -7.56 13.97
CA GLY A 28 15.07 -8.43 13.55
C GLY A 28 13.73 -7.71 13.35
N SER A 29 13.66 -6.41 13.59
CA SER A 29 12.45 -5.62 13.36
C SER A 29 12.00 -5.70 11.90
N ARG A 30 10.69 -5.76 11.69
CA ARG A 30 10.02 -5.93 10.40
C ARG A 30 9.22 -4.68 10.08
N VAL A 31 9.53 -4.05 8.95
CA VAL A 31 8.96 -2.76 8.56
C VAL A 31 8.32 -2.85 7.18
N ALA A 32 6.99 -2.80 7.15
CA ALA A 32 6.20 -2.69 5.93
C ALA A 32 5.88 -1.22 5.65
N ALA A 33 6.00 -0.78 4.40
CA ALA A 33 5.70 0.60 4.07
C ALA A 33 5.04 0.72 2.70
N ARG A 34 4.29 1.82 2.49
CA ARG A 34 3.67 2.10 1.19
C ARG A 34 3.34 3.57 1.00
N THR A 35 3.14 3.95 -0.27
CA THR A 35 2.44 5.15 -0.69
C THR A 35 1.05 4.81 -1.24
N VAL A 36 0.11 5.74 -1.17
CA VAL A 36 -1.18 5.70 -1.85
C VAL A 36 -1.30 6.96 -2.70
N GLU A 37 -1.45 6.77 -3.99
CA GLU A 37 -1.57 7.85 -4.95
C GLU A 37 -2.99 7.87 -5.55
N TRP A 38 -3.56 9.07 -5.54
CA TRP A 38 -4.82 9.40 -6.18
C TRP A 38 -4.74 10.82 -6.72
N ALA A 39 -4.80 10.99 -8.03
CA ALA A 39 -4.54 12.28 -8.66
C ALA A 39 -5.80 13.00 -9.15
N ALA A 40 -6.97 12.35 -9.09
CA ALA A 40 -8.19 12.89 -9.70
C ALA A 40 -8.95 13.86 -8.80
N THR A 41 -9.12 13.53 -7.52
CA THR A 41 -9.91 14.30 -6.55
C THR A 41 -9.28 14.24 -5.17
N PRO A 42 -9.60 15.18 -4.24
CA PRO A 42 -9.24 15.03 -2.84
C PRO A 42 -9.85 13.74 -2.28
N MET A 43 -9.00 12.85 -1.77
CA MET A 43 -9.41 11.58 -1.18
C MET A 43 -9.64 11.77 0.32
N GLN A 44 -10.79 11.33 0.82
CA GLN A 44 -11.00 11.30 2.26
C GLN A 44 -10.24 10.12 2.86
N CYS A 45 -9.24 10.43 3.68
CA CYS A 45 -8.41 9.42 4.35
C CYS A 45 -8.54 9.56 5.87
N GLY A 46 -8.68 8.43 6.53
CA GLY A 46 -8.71 8.34 7.98
C GLY A 46 -8.12 7.03 8.47
N TYR A 47 -8.11 6.84 9.78
CA TYR A 47 -7.81 5.55 10.37
C TYR A 47 -8.91 5.10 11.31
N VAL A 48 -9.10 3.80 11.40
CA VAL A 48 -9.96 3.17 12.39
C VAL A 48 -9.15 2.42 13.42
N VAL A 49 -9.68 2.39 14.64
CA VAL A 49 -9.28 1.46 15.69
C VAL A 49 -10.45 0.51 15.88
N SER A 50 -10.30 -0.74 15.47
CA SER A 50 -11.34 -1.77 15.58
C SER A 50 -11.01 -2.69 16.74
N PRO A 51 -11.89 -2.81 17.77
CA PRO A 51 -11.68 -3.69 18.92
C PRO A 51 -11.96 -5.15 18.57
N ARG A 52 -11.52 -6.06 19.42
CA ARG A 52 -12.01 -7.43 19.43
C ARG A 52 -13.52 -7.44 19.67
N GLY A 53 -14.20 -8.39 19.06
CA GLY A 53 -15.66 -8.52 19.20
C GLY A 53 -16.48 -7.53 18.37
N HIS A 54 -15.84 -6.62 17.63
CA HIS A 54 -16.58 -5.75 16.71
C HIS A 54 -17.27 -6.58 15.62
N VAL A 55 -18.53 -6.25 15.35
CA VAL A 55 -19.32 -6.93 14.32
C VAL A 55 -19.19 -6.16 13.00
N HIS A 56 -18.62 -6.82 12.01
CA HIS A 56 -18.47 -6.31 10.66
C HIS A 56 -19.60 -6.82 9.76
N GLN A 57 -20.05 -5.99 8.82
CA GLN A 57 -20.97 -6.34 7.76
C GLN A 57 -20.34 -5.98 6.42
N SER A 58 -20.28 -6.93 5.51
CA SER A 58 -19.75 -6.67 4.19
C SER A 58 -20.79 -6.09 3.24
N PHE A 59 -20.32 -5.30 2.27
CA PHE A 59 -21.11 -4.85 1.14
C PHE A 59 -21.12 -5.90 0.03
N THR A 60 -22.18 -5.84 -0.77
CA THR A 60 -22.32 -6.50 -2.06
C THR A 60 -22.82 -5.49 -3.09
N PRO A 61 -22.86 -5.80 -4.38
CA PRO A 61 -23.46 -4.91 -5.38
C PRO A 61 -24.93 -4.53 -5.12
N THR A 62 -25.61 -5.24 -4.22
CA THR A 62 -27.01 -4.98 -3.86
C THR A 62 -27.22 -4.27 -2.53
N GLY A 63 -26.16 -3.98 -1.78
CA GLY A 63 -26.22 -3.24 -0.52
C GLY A 63 -25.32 -3.81 0.58
N GLU A 64 -25.52 -3.37 1.81
CA GLU A 64 -24.80 -3.84 3.00
C GLU A 64 -25.43 -5.15 3.53
N ASN A 65 -25.31 -6.21 2.76
CA ASN A 65 -25.96 -7.50 2.98
C ASN A 65 -25.03 -8.71 2.74
N GLY A 66 -23.73 -8.47 2.58
CA GLY A 66 -22.74 -9.51 2.44
C GLY A 66 -22.43 -10.26 3.76
N MET A 67 -21.32 -10.93 3.84
CA MET A 67 -20.92 -11.70 5.00
C MET A 67 -20.88 -10.84 6.28
N LYS A 68 -21.52 -11.35 7.33
CA LYS A 68 -21.44 -10.78 8.68
C LYS A 68 -20.51 -11.63 9.54
N TYR A 69 -19.56 -10.97 10.21
CA TYR A 69 -18.58 -11.67 11.05
C TYR A 69 -18.17 -10.83 12.25
N THR A 70 -17.70 -11.51 13.30
CA THR A 70 -17.23 -10.86 14.54
C THR A 70 -15.71 -10.91 14.57
N GLY A 71 -15.06 -9.78 14.84
CA GLY A 71 -13.62 -9.66 14.90
C GLY A 71 -13.02 -10.48 16.04
N VAL A 72 -12.05 -11.32 15.72
CA VAL A 72 -11.24 -12.10 16.67
C VAL A 72 -10.11 -11.24 17.23
N TYR A 73 -9.49 -10.46 16.35
CA TYR A 73 -8.37 -9.58 16.68
C TYR A 73 -8.76 -8.11 16.54
N GLY A 74 -8.17 -7.29 17.41
CA GLY A 74 -8.20 -5.84 17.24
C GLY A 74 -7.15 -5.39 16.23
N TYR A 75 -7.43 -4.31 15.51
CA TYR A 75 -6.52 -3.76 14.50
C TYR A 75 -6.61 -2.25 14.41
N VAL A 76 -5.56 -1.67 13.84
CA VAL A 76 -5.55 -0.29 13.32
C VAL A 76 -5.41 -0.36 11.81
N GLY A 77 -6.25 0.36 11.09
CA GLY A 77 -6.23 0.40 9.63
C GLY A 77 -6.50 1.79 9.09
N ILE A 78 -5.78 2.16 8.02
CA ILE A 78 -6.05 3.37 7.25
C ILE A 78 -7.09 3.03 6.19
N TYR A 79 -8.13 3.85 6.12
CA TYR A 79 -9.19 3.74 5.12
C TYR A 79 -9.15 4.89 4.13
N THR A 80 -9.78 4.68 2.98
CA THR A 80 -10.05 5.72 1.98
C THR A 80 -11.53 5.77 1.68
N GLU A 81 -12.08 7.00 1.55
CA GLU A 81 -13.46 7.34 1.23
C GLU A 81 -14.49 6.84 2.24
N TYR A 82 -14.44 5.60 2.68
CA TYR A 82 -15.41 5.01 3.57
C TYR A 82 -14.75 4.12 4.62
N GLU A 83 -15.13 4.27 5.90
CA GLU A 83 -14.45 3.63 7.06
C GLU A 83 -14.22 2.12 6.94
N PRO A 84 -15.14 1.30 6.37
CA PRO A 84 -14.89 -0.13 6.18
C PRO A 84 -13.86 -0.45 5.09
N PHE A 85 -13.46 0.50 4.25
CA PHE A 85 -12.55 0.29 3.11
C PHE A 85 -11.11 0.49 3.53
N ILE A 86 -10.60 -0.47 4.29
CA ILE A 86 -9.23 -0.44 4.78
C ILE A 86 -8.27 -0.75 3.63
N VAL A 87 -7.36 0.18 3.35
CA VAL A 87 -6.36 0.02 2.30
C VAL A 87 -4.98 -0.40 2.83
N GLU A 88 -4.71 -0.20 4.11
CA GLU A 88 -3.48 -0.64 4.79
C GLU A 88 -3.73 -0.76 6.28
N GLY A 89 -3.19 -1.79 6.94
CA GLY A 89 -3.35 -1.92 8.39
C GLY A 89 -2.52 -3.04 8.99
N VAL A 90 -2.56 -3.11 10.31
CA VAL A 90 -1.90 -4.14 11.12
C VAL A 90 -2.78 -4.49 12.32
N ASN A 91 -2.87 -5.76 12.64
CA ASN A 91 -3.57 -6.21 13.84
C ASN A 91 -2.63 -6.38 15.04
N GLU A 92 -3.20 -6.64 16.20
CA GLU A 92 -2.47 -6.79 17.46
C GLU A 92 -1.53 -7.99 17.51
N THR A 93 -1.61 -8.94 16.55
CA THR A 93 -0.66 -10.04 16.40
C THR A 93 0.52 -9.69 15.49
N GLY A 94 0.48 -8.52 14.86
CA GLY A 94 1.49 -8.08 13.89
C GLY A 94 1.22 -8.55 12.45
N LEU A 95 0.11 -9.24 12.17
CA LEU A 95 -0.29 -9.49 10.78
C LEU A 95 -0.65 -8.17 10.12
N ALA A 96 0.01 -7.84 9.00
CA ALA A 96 -0.26 -6.66 8.21
C ALA A 96 -0.87 -7.04 6.86
N ALA A 97 -1.76 -6.21 6.36
CA ALA A 97 -2.35 -6.38 5.04
C ALA A 97 -2.58 -5.03 4.36
N GLY A 98 -2.43 -5.03 3.03
CA GLY A 98 -2.63 -3.83 2.23
C GLY A 98 -3.26 -4.15 0.87
N LEU A 99 -4.08 -3.21 0.38
CA LEU A 99 -4.79 -3.27 -0.88
C LEU A 99 -4.09 -2.37 -1.90
N PHE A 100 -3.96 -2.84 -3.15
CA PHE A 100 -3.36 -2.11 -4.26
C PHE A 100 -4.26 -2.23 -5.49
N PHE A 101 -4.40 -1.16 -6.25
CA PHE A 101 -5.20 -1.16 -7.46
C PHE A 101 -4.59 -2.06 -8.56
N PHE A 102 -5.43 -2.88 -9.20
CA PHE A 102 -5.00 -3.93 -10.15
C PHE A 102 -5.88 -3.94 -11.41
N PRO A 103 -5.96 -2.80 -12.12
CA PRO A 103 -6.87 -2.65 -13.25
C PRO A 103 -6.48 -3.54 -14.41
N ASN A 104 -7.49 -4.00 -15.16
CA ASN A 104 -7.35 -4.77 -16.40
C ASN A 104 -6.71 -6.17 -16.28
N TYR A 105 -6.27 -6.58 -15.09
CA TYR A 105 -5.64 -7.88 -14.85
C TYR A 105 -6.38 -8.71 -13.80
N GLY A 106 -6.99 -8.06 -12.81
CA GLY A 106 -7.84 -8.75 -11.84
C GLY A 106 -9.23 -9.00 -12.40
N GLU A 107 -9.79 -10.17 -12.13
CA GLU A 107 -11.14 -10.57 -12.51
C GLU A 107 -11.73 -11.45 -11.43
N TYR A 108 -12.82 -10.97 -10.80
CA TYR A 108 -13.57 -11.74 -9.81
C TYR A 108 -14.56 -12.67 -10.46
N ALA A 109 -14.96 -13.72 -9.74
CA ALA A 109 -16.11 -14.53 -10.14
C ALA A 109 -17.38 -13.67 -10.24
N PRO A 110 -18.32 -14.00 -11.13
CA PRO A 110 -19.60 -13.30 -11.20
C PRO A 110 -20.31 -13.28 -9.85
N TYR A 111 -20.90 -12.14 -9.51
CA TYR A 111 -21.66 -12.00 -8.28
C TYR A 111 -22.90 -12.91 -8.28
N ASP A 112 -23.06 -13.69 -7.21
CA ASP A 112 -24.20 -14.54 -6.96
C ASP A 112 -24.91 -14.09 -5.67
N LYS A 113 -26.08 -13.48 -5.82
CA LYS A 113 -26.90 -13.01 -4.71
C LYS A 113 -27.30 -14.11 -3.73
N THR A 114 -27.39 -15.36 -4.16
CA THR A 114 -27.72 -16.48 -3.27
C THR A 114 -26.60 -16.82 -2.30
N ALA A 115 -25.41 -16.31 -2.56
CA ALA A 115 -24.17 -16.49 -1.76
C ALA A 115 -23.82 -15.28 -0.88
N ASP A 116 -24.70 -14.28 -0.73
CA ASP A 116 -24.46 -13.06 0.04
C ASP A 116 -23.84 -13.32 1.42
N ALA A 117 -24.35 -14.31 2.14
CA ALA A 117 -23.82 -14.68 3.47
C ALA A 117 -22.36 -15.12 3.50
N LYS A 118 -21.73 -15.37 2.34
CA LYS A 118 -20.33 -15.74 2.17
C LYS A 118 -19.55 -14.70 1.35
N THR A 119 -20.19 -13.61 0.97
CA THR A 119 -19.64 -12.62 0.05
C THR A 119 -18.98 -11.48 0.81
N ILE A 120 -17.74 -11.16 0.43
CA ILE A 120 -16.96 -10.02 0.94
C ILE A 120 -16.65 -9.08 -0.23
N CYS A 121 -16.86 -7.79 -0.01
CA CYS A 121 -16.38 -6.76 -0.91
C CYS A 121 -14.84 -6.73 -0.93
N ASP A 122 -14.25 -6.59 -2.10
CA ASP A 122 -12.81 -6.49 -2.31
C ASP A 122 -12.16 -5.37 -1.49
N MET A 123 -12.83 -4.22 -1.37
CA MET A 123 -12.40 -3.08 -0.54
C MET A 123 -12.43 -3.38 0.97
N GLN A 124 -13.18 -4.41 1.41
CA GLN A 124 -13.28 -4.83 2.81
C GLN A 124 -12.42 -6.07 3.13
N PHE A 125 -11.73 -6.61 2.14
CA PHE A 125 -10.90 -7.80 2.33
C PHE A 125 -9.79 -7.57 3.38
N VAL A 126 -9.15 -6.40 3.38
CA VAL A 126 -8.11 -6.08 4.37
C VAL A 126 -8.67 -6.07 5.79
N SER A 127 -9.82 -5.45 6.02
CA SER A 127 -10.47 -5.45 7.34
C SER A 127 -10.85 -6.86 7.81
N TRP A 128 -11.30 -7.73 6.89
CA TRP A 128 -11.57 -9.13 7.18
C TRP A 128 -10.30 -9.89 7.56
N VAL A 129 -9.22 -9.73 6.78
CA VAL A 129 -7.93 -10.38 7.08
C VAL A 129 -7.41 -9.96 8.45
N LEU A 130 -7.37 -8.66 8.74
CA LEU A 130 -6.82 -8.13 9.99
C LEU A 130 -7.66 -8.53 11.21
N SER A 131 -8.97 -8.58 11.07
CA SER A 131 -9.86 -8.91 12.19
C SER A 131 -10.00 -10.41 12.46
N GLN A 132 -9.71 -11.29 11.48
CA GLN A 132 -10.00 -12.72 11.62
C GLN A 132 -8.75 -13.59 11.78
N PHE A 133 -7.58 -13.17 11.29
CA PHE A 133 -6.42 -14.05 11.14
C PHE A 133 -5.15 -13.49 11.78
N SER A 134 -4.21 -14.41 12.05
CA SER A 134 -2.86 -14.10 12.52
C SER A 134 -1.78 -14.66 11.61
N THR A 135 -2.15 -15.51 10.64
CA THR A 135 -1.20 -16.13 9.69
C THR A 135 -1.75 -16.13 8.26
N ILE A 136 -0.84 -16.17 7.28
CA ILE A 136 -1.17 -16.29 5.85
C ILE A 136 -1.88 -17.60 5.55
N ASP A 137 -1.47 -18.70 6.19
CA ASP A 137 -2.07 -20.01 5.92
C ASP A 137 -3.54 -20.05 6.38
N GLN A 138 -3.88 -19.40 7.49
CA GLN A 138 -5.29 -19.22 7.89
C GLN A 138 -6.10 -18.46 6.84
N VAL A 139 -5.53 -17.41 6.24
CA VAL A 139 -6.18 -16.67 5.16
C VAL A 139 -6.37 -17.55 3.93
N LYS A 140 -5.33 -18.30 3.51
CA LYS A 140 -5.40 -19.24 2.37
C LYS A 140 -6.51 -20.27 2.57
N ASP A 141 -6.58 -20.87 3.74
CA ASP A 141 -7.62 -21.88 4.07
C ASP A 141 -9.03 -21.28 4.06
N ALA A 142 -9.17 -20.03 4.49
CA ALA A 142 -10.46 -19.36 4.55
C ALA A 142 -10.95 -18.90 3.17
N MET A 143 -10.06 -18.64 2.20
CA MET A 143 -10.42 -18.17 0.86
C MET A 143 -11.35 -19.13 0.11
N SER A 144 -11.28 -20.43 0.36
CA SER A 144 -12.17 -21.41 -0.25
C SER A 144 -13.63 -21.33 0.24
N ARG A 145 -13.89 -20.56 1.30
CA ARG A 145 -15.19 -20.44 1.96
C ARG A 145 -15.90 -19.12 1.72
N ILE A 146 -15.26 -18.20 1.02
CA ILE A 146 -15.80 -16.86 0.73
C ILE A 146 -15.84 -16.60 -0.77
N ASN A 147 -16.66 -15.64 -1.16
CA ASN A 147 -16.68 -15.05 -2.49
C ASN A 147 -16.19 -13.60 -2.38
N LEU A 148 -15.23 -13.21 -3.21
CA LEU A 148 -14.82 -11.83 -3.36
C LEU A 148 -15.58 -11.20 -4.52
N VAL A 149 -16.09 -9.99 -4.31
CA VAL A 149 -16.80 -9.22 -5.33
C VAL A 149 -16.34 -7.78 -5.31
N THR A 150 -16.40 -7.11 -6.45
CA THR A 150 -16.32 -5.65 -6.50
C THR A 150 -17.72 -5.05 -6.41
N LEU A 151 -17.82 -3.83 -5.86
CA LEU A 151 -19.10 -3.11 -5.78
C LEU A 151 -19.53 -2.54 -7.12
N ASP A 152 -18.57 -2.13 -7.94
CA ASP A 152 -18.79 -1.62 -9.29
C ASP A 152 -17.65 -2.12 -10.21
N SER A 153 -18.01 -2.89 -11.22
CA SER A 153 -17.05 -3.42 -12.19
C SER A 153 -16.29 -2.35 -12.99
N LYS A 154 -16.79 -1.10 -12.97
CA LYS A 154 -16.10 0.04 -13.61
C LYS A 154 -14.92 0.57 -12.81
N ILE A 155 -14.86 0.28 -11.50
CA ILE A 155 -13.79 0.71 -10.62
C ILE A 155 -12.49 -0.08 -10.92
N GLY A 156 -12.63 -1.29 -11.45
CA GLY A 156 -11.52 -2.23 -11.66
C GLY A 156 -11.25 -3.09 -10.43
N ALA A 157 -10.37 -4.06 -10.59
CA ALA A 157 -9.99 -4.98 -9.52
C ALA A 157 -8.85 -4.42 -8.67
N VAL A 158 -8.65 -5.05 -7.52
CA VAL A 158 -7.53 -4.82 -6.62
C VAL A 158 -6.80 -6.14 -6.36
N HIS A 159 -5.56 -6.04 -5.90
CA HIS A 159 -4.79 -7.17 -5.37
C HIS A 159 -4.22 -6.79 -4.00
N TRP A 160 -3.71 -7.76 -3.27
CA TRP A 160 -3.35 -7.54 -1.87
C TRP A 160 -1.96 -8.09 -1.56
N ARG A 161 -1.26 -7.43 -0.64
CA ARG A 161 -0.16 -8.02 0.10
C ARG A 161 -0.62 -8.41 1.49
N ILE A 162 -0.13 -9.54 2.01
CA ILE A 162 -0.34 -10.00 3.38
C ILE A 162 1.01 -10.36 3.94
N ILE A 163 1.35 -9.87 5.13
CA ILE A 163 2.68 -10.00 5.73
C ILE A 163 2.52 -10.52 7.16
N GLU A 164 3.15 -11.64 7.46
CA GLU A 164 3.22 -12.17 8.82
C GLU A 164 4.30 -11.50 9.67
N PRO A 165 4.18 -11.56 11.01
CA PRO A 165 5.25 -11.13 11.91
C PRO A 165 6.57 -11.86 11.69
N SER A 166 6.52 -13.08 11.14
CA SER A 166 7.71 -13.87 10.73
C SER A 166 8.52 -13.21 9.62
N GLY A 167 7.89 -12.29 8.86
CA GLY A 167 8.45 -11.68 7.65
C GLY A 167 8.05 -12.39 6.37
N ARG A 168 7.32 -13.51 6.44
CA ARG A 168 6.72 -14.11 5.25
C ARG A 168 5.68 -13.15 4.65
N MET A 169 5.75 -12.95 3.35
CA MET A 169 4.85 -12.10 2.60
C MET A 169 4.29 -12.85 1.40
N VAL A 170 3.02 -12.65 1.13
CA VAL A 170 2.38 -13.10 -0.10
C VAL A 170 1.67 -11.96 -0.82
N VAL A 171 1.58 -12.08 -2.15
CA VAL A 171 0.67 -11.31 -2.99
C VAL A 171 -0.51 -12.20 -3.36
N LEU A 172 -1.72 -11.70 -3.16
CA LEU A 172 -2.95 -12.34 -3.60
C LEU A 172 -3.51 -11.59 -4.81
N GLU A 173 -3.66 -12.29 -5.91
CA GLU A 173 -4.30 -11.82 -7.14
C GLU A 173 -5.49 -12.72 -7.46
N ILE A 174 -6.63 -12.14 -7.85
CA ILE A 174 -7.79 -12.88 -8.36
C ILE A 174 -7.80 -12.71 -9.87
N VAL A 175 -7.62 -13.80 -10.59
CA VAL A 175 -7.55 -13.84 -12.07
C VAL A 175 -8.47 -14.91 -12.58
N GLY A 176 -9.39 -14.55 -13.48
CA GLY A 176 -10.41 -15.50 -13.98
C GLY A 176 -11.28 -16.10 -12.87
N GLY A 177 -11.57 -15.32 -11.82
CA GLY A 177 -12.33 -15.78 -10.65
C GLY A 177 -11.57 -16.67 -9.68
N VAL A 178 -10.27 -16.93 -9.92
CA VAL A 178 -9.44 -17.86 -9.12
C VAL A 178 -8.41 -17.09 -8.29
N PRO A 179 -8.32 -17.36 -6.96
CA PRO A 179 -7.29 -16.76 -6.13
C PRO A 179 -5.92 -17.38 -6.37
N HIS A 180 -4.92 -16.55 -6.63
CA HIS A 180 -3.52 -16.91 -6.77
C HIS A 180 -2.68 -16.28 -5.68
N PHE A 181 -2.02 -17.09 -4.87
CA PHE A 181 -1.08 -16.63 -3.85
C PHE A 181 0.36 -16.81 -4.35
N TYR A 182 1.10 -15.71 -4.38
CA TYR A 182 2.51 -15.70 -4.75
C TYR A 182 3.36 -15.36 -3.54
N GLU A 183 4.32 -16.18 -3.17
CA GLU A 183 5.31 -15.85 -2.14
C GLU A 183 6.16 -14.66 -2.64
N ASN A 184 6.20 -13.61 -1.86
CA ASN A 184 6.92 -12.38 -2.20
C ASN A 184 8.17 -12.22 -1.34
N GLN A 185 9.25 -12.87 -1.73
CA GLN A 185 10.54 -12.77 -1.05
C GLN A 185 11.23 -11.41 -1.30
N LEU A 186 10.88 -10.72 -2.39
CA LEU A 186 11.44 -9.42 -2.72
C LEU A 186 10.90 -8.31 -1.82
N GLY A 187 9.64 -8.42 -1.36
CA GLY A 187 9.03 -7.41 -0.51
C GLY A 187 8.45 -6.19 -1.22
N VAL A 188 8.47 -6.15 -2.55
CA VAL A 188 7.93 -5.04 -3.36
C VAL A 188 6.59 -5.41 -3.97
N LEU A 189 5.64 -4.48 -3.98
CA LEU A 189 4.40 -4.57 -4.74
C LEU A 189 4.02 -3.18 -5.26
N THR A 190 3.56 -3.11 -6.51
CA THR A 190 2.98 -1.90 -7.10
C THR A 190 1.55 -2.18 -7.60
N ASN A 191 1.27 -2.02 -8.86
CA ASN A 191 -0.04 -2.23 -9.47
C ASN A 191 0.07 -3.24 -10.62
N ALA A 192 -0.84 -3.15 -11.61
CA ALA A 192 -0.76 -3.94 -12.85
C ALA A 192 0.56 -3.66 -13.62
N PRO A 193 1.10 -4.62 -14.36
CA PRO A 193 0.65 -6.01 -14.56
C PRO A 193 0.78 -6.91 -13.31
N GLY A 194 0.44 -8.21 -13.45
CA GLY A 194 0.54 -9.16 -12.35
C GLY A 194 1.94 -9.32 -11.77
N PHE A 195 2.02 -9.75 -10.51
CA PHE A 195 3.26 -9.81 -9.73
C PHE A 195 4.38 -10.62 -10.41
N LYS A 196 4.05 -11.77 -11.00
CA LYS A 196 5.03 -12.57 -11.74
C LYS A 196 5.64 -11.84 -12.94
N TRP A 197 4.83 -11.04 -13.62
CA TRP A 197 5.33 -10.23 -14.73
C TRP A 197 6.37 -9.22 -14.25
N HIS A 198 6.12 -8.54 -13.13
CA HIS A 198 7.06 -7.61 -12.54
C HIS A 198 8.40 -8.27 -12.22
N LEU A 199 8.38 -9.47 -11.62
CA LEU A 199 9.60 -10.23 -11.34
C LEU A 199 10.35 -10.58 -12.64
N THR A 200 9.65 -10.97 -13.70
CA THR A 200 10.26 -11.24 -14.99
C THR A 200 10.87 -9.99 -15.61
N ASN A 201 10.19 -8.84 -15.51
CA ASN A 201 10.66 -7.57 -16.03
C ASN A 201 11.96 -7.09 -15.38
N LEU A 202 12.25 -7.45 -14.14
CA LEU A 202 13.51 -7.09 -13.47
C LEU A 202 14.74 -7.59 -14.23
N ASN A 203 14.64 -8.67 -15.01
CA ASN A 203 15.75 -9.18 -15.81
C ASN A 203 16.25 -8.18 -16.86
N ASN A 204 15.41 -7.23 -17.29
CA ASN A 204 15.82 -6.16 -18.20
C ASN A 204 16.77 -5.14 -17.55
N TYR A 205 16.94 -5.19 -16.23
CA TYR A 205 17.69 -4.24 -15.42
C TYR A 205 18.87 -4.86 -14.70
N ILE A 206 19.35 -6.00 -15.21
CA ILE A 206 20.44 -6.79 -14.62
C ILE A 206 21.77 -6.02 -14.50
N ASN A 207 21.95 -4.98 -15.31
CA ASN A 207 23.18 -4.16 -15.32
C ASN A 207 23.16 -2.98 -14.34
N MET A 208 22.07 -2.80 -13.57
CA MET A 208 22.02 -1.73 -12.56
C MET A 208 22.80 -2.12 -11.31
N GLU A 209 23.71 -1.23 -10.91
CA GLU A 209 24.54 -1.41 -9.72
C GLU A 209 24.46 -0.16 -8.82
N PRO A 210 24.59 -0.31 -7.49
CA PRO A 210 24.73 0.83 -6.61
C PRO A 210 26.13 1.47 -6.78
N GLY A 211 26.20 2.78 -6.63
CA GLY A 211 27.47 3.51 -6.72
C GLY A 211 27.84 3.95 -8.12
N SER A 212 29.11 3.99 -8.43
CA SER A 212 29.63 4.50 -9.69
C SER A 212 30.09 3.36 -10.60
N ALA A 213 29.78 3.48 -11.90
CA ALA A 213 30.37 2.62 -12.91
C ALA A 213 31.91 2.78 -12.92
N ALA A 214 32.61 1.73 -13.32
CA ALA A 214 34.06 1.79 -13.52
C ALA A 214 34.41 2.59 -14.77
N ASP A 215 35.62 3.15 -14.79
CA ASP A 215 36.24 3.77 -15.97
C ASP A 215 36.26 2.77 -17.12
N GLN A 216 35.96 3.23 -18.34
CA GLN A 216 35.98 2.40 -19.52
C GLN A 216 36.87 3.00 -20.61
N THR A 217 38.01 2.35 -20.93
CA THR A 217 38.86 2.75 -22.02
C THR A 217 38.35 2.22 -23.35
N LEU A 218 37.94 3.12 -24.25
CA LEU A 218 37.42 2.79 -25.58
C LEU A 218 38.53 2.58 -26.58
N LYS A 219 39.59 3.42 -26.50
CA LYS A 219 40.81 3.37 -27.32
C LYS A 219 41.96 3.98 -26.53
N PRO A 220 43.22 3.77 -26.95
CA PRO A 220 44.36 4.49 -26.37
C PRO A 220 44.11 6.00 -26.33
N GLY A 221 44.15 6.59 -25.15
CA GLY A 221 43.92 8.02 -24.93
C GLY A 221 42.45 8.46 -24.83
N ILE A 222 41.45 7.54 -24.95
CA ILE A 222 40.05 7.84 -24.79
C ILE A 222 39.45 6.94 -23.70
N THR A 223 39.30 7.49 -22.51
CA THR A 223 38.72 6.82 -21.34
C THR A 223 37.45 7.56 -20.92
N LEU A 224 36.31 6.82 -20.81
CA LEU A 224 35.10 7.33 -20.21
C LEU A 224 35.20 7.22 -18.69
N GLN A 225 34.78 8.25 -18.01
CA GLN A 225 34.76 8.32 -16.55
C GLN A 225 33.34 8.64 -16.06
N PRO A 226 32.90 8.10 -14.92
CA PRO A 226 31.57 8.41 -14.38
C PRO A 226 31.46 9.90 -14.02
N LEU A 227 30.32 10.51 -14.35
CA LEU A 227 29.99 11.91 -14.03
C LEU A 227 29.42 12.03 -12.61
N GLY A 228 30.08 11.44 -11.62
CA GLY A 228 29.67 11.46 -10.22
C GLY A 228 29.14 10.14 -9.69
N HIS A 229 28.80 10.14 -8.40
CA HIS A 229 28.22 8.97 -7.73
C HIS A 229 26.83 8.63 -8.30
N GLY A 230 26.52 7.32 -8.39
CA GLY A 230 25.21 6.85 -8.89
C GLY A 230 25.17 6.58 -10.38
N SER A 231 26.29 6.67 -11.10
CA SER A 231 26.35 6.33 -12.54
C SER A 231 26.03 4.86 -12.84
N GLY A 232 26.18 3.96 -11.86
CA GLY A 232 25.73 2.56 -11.95
C GLY A 232 24.20 2.41 -12.03
N MET A 233 23.45 3.48 -11.69
CA MET A 233 21.98 3.53 -11.80
C MET A 233 21.48 4.02 -13.16
N LEU A 234 22.34 4.28 -14.13
CA LEU A 234 21.93 4.69 -15.48
C LEU A 234 20.98 3.65 -16.08
N GLY A 235 19.79 4.10 -16.47
CA GLY A 235 18.70 3.23 -16.92
C GLY A 235 17.63 2.93 -15.86
N LEU A 236 17.83 3.36 -14.61
CA LEU A 236 16.76 3.30 -13.61
C LEU A 236 15.57 4.15 -14.09
N PRO A 237 14.37 3.54 -14.28
CA PRO A 237 13.25 4.25 -14.88
C PRO A 237 12.70 5.32 -13.93
N GLY A 238 12.53 6.55 -14.43
CA GLY A 238 12.10 7.70 -13.62
C GLY A 238 10.61 8.03 -13.67
N ASP A 239 9.86 7.41 -14.59
CA ASP A 239 8.42 7.66 -14.72
C ASP A 239 7.59 7.01 -13.61
N PHE A 240 6.30 7.35 -13.54
CA PHE A 240 5.40 6.90 -12.48
C PHE A 240 4.53 5.69 -12.85
N THR A 241 4.80 5.02 -13.97
CA THR A 241 4.11 3.77 -14.30
C THR A 241 4.40 2.68 -13.27
N SER A 242 3.48 1.74 -13.12
CA SER A 242 3.64 0.63 -12.18
C SER A 242 4.92 -0.18 -12.40
N PRO A 243 5.29 -0.57 -13.64
CA PRO A 243 6.55 -1.26 -13.90
C PRO A 243 7.79 -0.47 -13.48
N SER A 244 7.83 0.82 -13.78
CA SER A 244 8.95 1.70 -13.46
C SER A 244 9.11 1.89 -11.96
N ARG A 245 7.98 2.05 -11.24
CA ARG A 245 7.97 2.15 -9.77
C ARG A 245 8.41 0.83 -9.11
N PHE A 246 8.00 -0.32 -9.66
CA PHE A 246 8.44 -1.63 -9.16
C PHE A 246 9.96 -1.78 -9.26
N VAL A 247 10.55 -1.45 -10.40
CA VAL A 247 12.01 -1.50 -10.62
C VAL A 247 12.73 -0.55 -9.65
N ARG A 248 12.28 0.72 -9.53
CA ARG A 248 12.90 1.67 -8.60
C ARG A 248 12.79 1.23 -7.15
N ALA A 249 11.63 0.76 -6.72
CA ALA A 249 11.41 0.29 -5.36
C ALA A 249 12.31 -0.92 -5.05
N THR A 250 12.42 -1.87 -5.99
CA THR A 250 13.34 -3.00 -5.88
C THR A 250 14.78 -2.53 -5.72
N PHE A 251 15.23 -1.67 -6.60
CA PHE A 251 16.60 -1.17 -6.56
C PHE A 251 16.91 -0.46 -5.24
N PHE A 252 16.10 0.52 -4.83
CA PHE A 252 16.36 1.27 -3.60
C PHE A 252 16.25 0.40 -2.34
N GLN A 253 15.31 -0.54 -2.31
CA GLN A 253 15.17 -1.43 -1.17
C GLN A 253 16.34 -2.40 -1.04
N THR A 254 16.79 -3.00 -2.15
CA THR A 254 17.85 -4.03 -2.11
C THR A 254 19.25 -3.45 -2.00
N THR A 255 19.46 -2.18 -2.37
CA THR A 255 20.75 -1.49 -2.25
C THR A 255 20.88 -0.65 -0.97
N SER A 256 19.78 -0.47 -0.23
CA SER A 256 19.81 0.22 1.07
C SER A 256 20.57 -0.61 2.10
N PRO A 257 21.33 0.05 3.01
CA PRO A 257 21.96 -0.65 4.12
C PRO A 257 20.89 -1.22 5.06
N THR A 258 21.18 -2.37 5.68
CA THR A 258 20.37 -2.89 6.78
C THR A 258 20.70 -2.11 8.05
N TRP A 259 19.74 -1.34 8.54
CA TRP A 259 19.90 -0.48 9.72
C TRP A 259 19.87 -1.29 11.03
N ALA A 260 20.45 -0.73 12.09
CA ALA A 260 20.60 -1.43 13.36
C ALA A 260 19.23 -1.72 14.03
N THR A 261 18.30 -0.77 13.94
CA THR A 261 17.03 -0.81 14.67
C THR A 261 15.83 -0.63 13.76
N GLY A 262 14.66 -1.12 14.24
CA GLY A 262 13.38 -0.87 13.56
C GLY A 262 13.08 0.62 13.39
N ARG A 263 13.43 1.47 14.40
CA ARG A 263 13.22 2.92 14.31
C ARG A 263 14.01 3.58 13.16
N GLU A 264 15.29 3.22 13.00
CA GLU A 264 16.11 3.71 11.88
C GLU A 264 15.58 3.20 10.55
N THR A 265 15.13 1.94 10.52
CA THR A 265 14.53 1.34 9.34
C THR A 265 13.20 2.01 8.95
N VAL A 266 12.39 2.46 9.90
CA VAL A 266 11.20 3.28 9.65
C VAL A 266 11.58 4.59 8.95
N VAL A 267 12.63 5.28 9.41
CA VAL A 267 13.11 6.51 8.77
C VAL A 267 13.60 6.22 7.34
N GLN A 268 14.37 5.15 7.16
CA GLN A 268 14.84 4.72 5.84
C GLN A 268 13.67 4.40 4.89
N ALA A 269 12.60 3.76 5.38
CA ALA A 269 11.43 3.47 4.58
C ALA A 269 10.78 4.76 4.03
N PHE A 270 10.68 5.81 4.85
CA PHE A 270 10.22 7.13 4.38
C PHE A 270 11.18 7.74 3.36
N HIS A 271 12.50 7.61 3.53
CA HIS A 271 13.47 8.11 2.55
C HIS A 271 13.36 7.39 1.20
N ILE A 272 13.20 6.07 1.19
CA ILE A 272 12.96 5.32 -0.04
C ILE A 272 11.66 5.80 -0.69
N LEU A 273 10.58 5.90 0.08
CA LEU A 273 9.26 6.26 -0.43
C LEU A 273 9.14 7.72 -0.87
N ASN A 274 10.06 8.63 -0.48
CA ASN A 274 10.16 9.98 -1.05
C ASN A 274 10.37 9.97 -2.58
N ASN A 275 10.95 8.91 -3.14
CA ASN A 275 11.13 8.76 -4.58
C ASN A 275 9.83 8.41 -5.33
N PHE A 276 8.76 8.21 -4.58
CA PHE A 276 7.42 7.88 -5.10
C PHE A 276 6.38 8.95 -4.74
N ASP A 277 6.81 10.07 -4.14
CA ASP A 277 5.99 11.26 -3.96
C ASP A 277 5.74 11.92 -5.33
N ILE A 278 4.49 11.90 -5.78
CA ILE A 278 4.12 12.36 -7.13
C ILE A 278 3.48 13.74 -7.02
N PRO A 279 4.18 14.81 -7.49
CA PRO A 279 3.59 16.14 -7.53
C PRO A 279 2.37 16.17 -8.44
N ILE A 280 1.29 16.85 -8.01
CA ILE A 280 0.12 17.04 -8.85
C ILE A 280 0.52 17.75 -10.15
N GLY A 281 -0.07 17.33 -11.25
CA GLY A 281 0.23 17.88 -12.59
C GLY A 281 1.24 17.06 -13.38
N SER A 282 2.15 16.31 -12.74
CA SER A 282 3.13 15.49 -13.48
C SER A 282 2.52 14.28 -14.21
N GLN A 283 1.30 13.88 -13.84
CA GLN A 283 0.54 12.78 -14.44
C GLN A 283 -0.60 13.25 -15.36
N HIS A 284 -0.79 14.57 -15.50
CA HIS A 284 -1.90 15.14 -16.27
C HIS A 284 -1.41 15.95 -17.46
N ALA A 285 -2.21 16.01 -18.51
CA ALA A 285 -2.05 17.04 -19.54
C ALA A 285 -2.26 18.43 -18.89
N LYS A 286 -1.54 19.45 -19.36
CA LYS A 286 -1.59 20.79 -18.75
C LYS A 286 -3.01 21.37 -18.63
N ALA A 287 -3.91 21.01 -19.57
CA ALA A 287 -5.29 21.46 -19.56
C ALA A 287 -6.16 20.78 -18.48
N ASP A 288 -5.74 19.62 -17.99
CA ASP A 288 -6.57 18.72 -17.19
C ASP A 288 -6.06 18.58 -15.73
N ILE A 289 -5.11 19.44 -15.32
CA ILE A 289 -4.56 19.39 -13.95
C ILE A 289 -5.65 19.72 -12.94
N PRO A 290 -5.99 18.79 -12.02
CA PRO A 290 -6.97 19.04 -10.98
C PRO A 290 -6.57 20.19 -10.07
N LYS A 291 -7.53 21.00 -9.65
CA LYS A 291 -7.30 22.11 -8.73
C LYS A 291 -7.47 21.70 -7.27
N GLY A 292 -6.68 22.28 -6.40
CA GLY A 292 -6.81 22.08 -4.95
C GLY A 292 -6.16 20.82 -4.40
N LEU A 293 -5.42 20.04 -5.21
CA LEU A 293 -4.65 18.90 -4.77
C LEU A 293 -3.17 19.30 -4.60
N PRO A 294 -2.56 19.10 -3.43
CA PRO A 294 -1.15 19.42 -3.22
C PRO A 294 -0.20 18.38 -3.84
N SER A 295 -0.62 17.13 -3.89
CA SER A 295 0.14 15.98 -4.41
C SER A 295 -0.79 14.89 -4.88
N ALA A 296 -0.36 14.09 -5.86
CA ALA A 296 -1.04 12.85 -6.21
C ALA A 296 -0.87 11.81 -5.10
N THR A 297 0.27 11.80 -4.41
CA THR A 297 0.49 10.95 -3.23
C THR A 297 -0.30 11.50 -2.05
N GLN A 298 -1.37 10.80 -1.68
CA GLN A 298 -2.29 11.22 -0.63
C GLN A 298 -1.69 11.00 0.76
N PHE A 299 -1.07 9.84 0.95
CA PHE A 299 -0.34 9.53 2.18
C PHE A 299 0.77 8.50 1.95
N THR A 300 1.73 8.50 2.87
CA THR A 300 2.75 7.47 3.04
C THR A 300 2.57 6.86 4.42
N SER A 301 2.47 5.54 4.51
CA SER A 301 2.43 4.79 5.78
C SER A 301 3.62 3.86 5.92
N VAL A 302 4.08 3.70 7.16
CA VAL A 302 5.17 2.80 7.54
C VAL A 302 4.77 2.08 8.82
N THR A 303 4.75 0.76 8.80
CA THR A 303 4.34 -0.08 9.94
C THR A 303 5.54 -0.89 10.42
N ASP A 304 6.00 -0.61 11.63
CA ASP A 304 6.89 -1.52 12.37
C ASP A 304 6.02 -2.62 12.98
N GLN A 305 6.00 -3.79 12.35
CA GLN A 305 5.19 -4.94 12.77
C GLN A 305 5.71 -5.54 14.09
N THR A 306 7.01 -5.41 14.38
CA THR A 306 7.64 -5.94 15.59
C THR A 306 7.32 -5.07 16.80
N ALA A 307 7.41 -3.74 16.62
CA ALA A 307 7.06 -2.79 17.67
C ALA A 307 5.56 -2.47 17.76
N LEU A 308 4.74 -2.99 16.82
CA LEU A 308 3.31 -2.70 16.66
C LEU A 308 3.02 -1.20 16.61
N LYS A 309 3.75 -0.49 15.73
CA LYS A 309 3.62 0.96 15.51
C LYS A 309 3.34 1.27 14.07
N MET A 310 2.28 2.02 13.83
CA MET A 310 1.93 2.53 12.50
C MET A 310 2.26 4.02 12.42
N TYR A 311 3.17 4.36 11.51
CA TYR A 311 3.58 5.73 11.22
C TYR A 311 2.95 6.17 9.92
N TYR A 312 2.64 7.47 9.80
CA TYR A 312 2.13 8.03 8.55
C TYR A 312 2.43 9.52 8.42
N ARG A 313 2.42 9.98 7.18
CA ARG A 313 2.37 11.39 6.78
C ARG A 313 1.40 11.51 5.60
N THR A 314 0.95 12.71 5.29
CA THR A 314 -0.03 12.96 4.23
C THR A 314 0.46 14.05 3.28
N ALA A 315 -0.25 14.24 2.16
CA ALA A 315 -0.01 15.34 1.23
C ALA A 315 -0.14 16.74 1.91
N TRP A 316 -0.96 16.83 2.97
CA TRP A 316 -1.20 18.07 3.70
C TRP A 316 -0.26 18.29 4.87
N ASN A 317 0.35 17.22 5.40
CA ASN A 317 1.20 17.28 6.58
C ASN A 317 2.33 16.26 6.47
N SER A 318 3.52 16.74 6.16
CA SER A 318 4.73 15.93 6.03
C SER A 318 5.35 15.52 7.38
N ASN A 319 4.86 16.02 8.52
CA ASN A 319 5.30 15.55 9.82
C ASN A 319 4.85 14.10 10.05
N ILE A 320 5.77 13.26 10.49
CA ILE A 320 5.49 11.85 10.77
C ILE A 320 4.69 11.76 12.07
N ARG A 321 3.55 11.09 12.01
CA ARG A 321 2.67 10.76 13.15
C ARG A 321 2.70 9.28 13.40
N CYS A 322 2.47 8.85 14.63
CA CYS A 322 2.55 7.45 15.04
C CYS A 322 1.32 7.05 15.86
N ILE A 323 0.77 5.89 15.53
CA ILE A 323 -0.22 5.18 16.34
C ILE A 323 0.50 3.98 16.95
N ASP A 324 0.56 3.94 18.27
CA ASP A 324 1.17 2.83 19.04
C ASP A 324 0.09 1.84 19.45
N LEU A 325 0.04 0.68 18.79
CA LEU A 325 -0.96 -0.36 19.07
C LEU A 325 -0.75 -0.97 20.45
N MET A 326 0.47 -0.98 20.98
CA MET A 326 0.75 -1.48 22.33
C MET A 326 0.10 -0.63 23.42
N SER A 327 -0.26 0.61 23.13
CA SER A 327 -1.00 1.48 24.04
C SER A 327 -2.51 1.26 24.02
N ILE A 328 -3.03 0.38 23.14
CA ILE A 328 -4.46 0.16 22.93
C ILE A 328 -4.89 -1.15 23.59
N ASP A 329 -5.82 -1.08 24.56
CA ASP A 329 -6.50 -2.27 25.08
C ASP A 329 -7.66 -2.66 24.15
N PHE A 330 -7.40 -3.55 23.19
CA PHE A 330 -8.38 -3.99 22.22
C PHE A 330 -9.57 -4.77 22.77
N HIS A 331 -9.55 -5.14 24.06
CA HIS A 331 -10.72 -5.70 24.76
C HIS A 331 -11.68 -4.62 25.28
N LYS A 332 -11.19 -3.39 25.49
CA LYS A 332 -11.97 -2.31 26.12
C LYS A 332 -12.24 -1.14 25.20
N VAL A 333 -11.35 -0.87 24.24
CA VAL A 333 -11.52 0.26 23.32
C VAL A 333 -12.81 0.07 22.54
N LYS A 334 -13.50 1.16 22.24
CA LYS A 334 -14.64 1.14 21.34
C LYS A 334 -14.16 1.34 19.91
N TYR A 335 -14.91 0.82 18.94
CA TYR A 335 -14.70 1.16 17.54
C TYR A 335 -14.72 2.68 17.37
N GLN A 336 -13.71 3.20 16.71
CA GLN A 336 -13.56 4.64 16.49
C GLN A 336 -12.83 4.91 15.19
N SER A 337 -13.19 6.02 14.57
CA SER A 337 -12.61 6.52 13.33
C SER A 337 -12.12 7.96 13.52
N HIS A 338 -11.01 8.27 12.89
CA HIS A 338 -10.38 9.58 12.94
C HIS A 338 -9.85 9.97 11.56
N PRO A 339 -9.95 11.24 11.15
CA PRO A 339 -9.28 11.69 9.94
C PRO A 339 -7.75 11.61 10.10
N LEU A 340 -7.02 11.36 9.00
CA LEU A 340 -5.55 11.43 9.04
C LEU A 340 -5.07 12.85 9.34
N ASP A 341 -5.77 13.87 8.85
CA ASP A 341 -5.48 15.27 9.11
C ASP A 341 -6.69 15.96 9.74
N LYS A 342 -6.47 16.71 10.83
CA LYS A 342 -7.49 17.58 11.43
C LYS A 342 -7.67 18.86 10.63
N THR A 343 -6.61 19.33 9.99
CA THR A 343 -6.58 20.51 9.13
C THR A 343 -5.77 20.16 7.88
N GLN A 344 -6.20 20.66 6.73
CA GLN A 344 -5.48 20.47 5.46
C GLN A 344 -4.43 21.57 5.26
N GLU A 345 -3.50 21.63 6.20
CA GLU A 345 -2.43 22.63 6.21
C GLU A 345 -1.11 21.97 6.65
N GLN A 346 -0.02 22.35 5.98
CA GLN A 346 1.33 21.95 6.39
C GLN A 346 1.74 22.74 7.62
N PRO A 347 1.95 22.10 8.79
CA PRO A 347 2.53 22.78 9.94
C PRO A 347 3.96 23.25 9.64
N VAL A 348 4.24 24.52 9.96
CA VAL A 348 5.57 25.12 9.79
C VAL A 348 6.06 25.60 11.16
N GLU A 349 7.26 25.15 11.54
CA GLU A 349 7.95 25.65 12.72
C GLU A 349 8.69 26.94 12.36
N MET A 350 8.31 28.04 13.03
CA MET A 350 8.98 29.33 12.86
C MET A 350 10.17 29.43 13.80
N ILE A 351 11.38 29.40 13.25
CA ILE A 351 12.62 29.55 14.01
C ILE A 351 12.80 31.01 14.40
N LYS A 352 12.87 31.28 15.70
CA LYS A 352 13.19 32.61 16.21
C LYS A 352 14.71 32.78 16.25
N ILE A 353 15.20 33.85 15.61
CA ILE A 353 16.59 34.27 15.70
C ILE A 353 16.64 35.38 16.75
N ASN A 354 17.45 35.16 17.80
CA ASN A 354 17.69 36.13 18.87
C ASN A 354 18.89 36.98 18.55
#